data_e0a57a51ba1f3567a7d2efd92d533388
#
_entry.id   e0a57a51ba1f3567a7d2efd92d533388
#
_cell.length_a   1.000
_cell.length_b   1.000
_cell.length_c   1.000
_cell.angle_alpha   90.00
_cell.angle_beta   90.00
_cell.angle_gamma   90.00
#
_symmetry.space_group_name_H-M   'P 1'
#
loop_
_entity.id
_entity.type
_entity.pdbx_description
1 polymer ?
#
loop_
_entity_poly.entity_id
_entity_poly.type
_entity_poly.pdbx_seq_one_letter_code
_entity_poly.pdbx_strand_id
1 'polypeptide(L)'
;MIPVLPAAEVRAAIAVEDWDRAASLLQDHGEAVAAALATVDFERTPRQAWVELLDAQHALTEEIRLARDEVMRAIDKLGQDQRGARAWAQALA
;
A
#
# COMPACT_ATOMS: atom_id res chain seq x y z
N MET A 1 -22.31 -10.41 -3.61
CA MET A 1 -21.26 -10.78 -2.63
C MET A 1 -20.21 -9.70 -2.58
N ILE A 2 -19.83 -9.24 -1.40
CA ILE A 2 -18.85 -8.19 -1.22
C ILE A 2 -17.44 -8.80 -1.27
N PRO A 3 -16.52 -8.29 -2.13
CA PRO A 3 -15.15 -8.78 -2.16
C PRO A 3 -14.44 -8.56 -0.83
N VAL A 4 -13.59 -9.51 -0.44
CA VAL A 4 -12.77 -9.41 0.77
C VAL A 4 -11.47 -8.70 0.42
N LEU A 5 -11.12 -7.67 1.19
CA LEU A 5 -9.84 -6.98 1.04
C LEU A 5 -8.69 -7.93 1.40
N PRO A 6 -7.69 -8.14 0.50
CA PRO A 6 -6.57 -9.04 0.77
C PRO A 6 -5.50 -8.38 1.65
N ALA A 7 -5.92 -7.87 2.82
CA ALA A 7 -5.07 -7.05 3.69
C ALA A 7 -3.84 -7.81 4.20
N ALA A 8 -4.02 -9.06 4.64
CA ALA A 8 -2.91 -9.87 5.15
C ALA A 8 -1.85 -10.15 4.08
N GLU A 9 -2.29 -10.46 2.86
CA GLU A 9 -1.40 -10.72 1.74
C GLU A 9 -0.66 -9.47 1.29
N VAL A 10 -1.36 -8.32 1.27
CA VAL A 10 -0.76 -7.03 0.94
C VAL A 10 0.28 -6.66 2.00
N ARG A 11 -0.03 -6.81 3.28
CA ARG A 11 0.91 -6.54 4.38
C ARG A 11 2.15 -7.44 4.29
N ALA A 12 1.95 -8.72 3.97
CA ALA A 12 3.07 -9.66 3.78
C ALA A 12 3.97 -9.25 2.61
N ALA A 13 3.39 -8.81 1.49
CA ALA A 13 4.14 -8.31 0.35
C ALA A 13 4.96 -7.07 0.70
N ILE A 14 4.35 -6.11 1.41
CA ILE A 14 5.03 -4.88 1.84
C ILE A 14 6.18 -5.19 2.81
N ALA A 15 6.00 -6.17 3.70
CA ALA A 15 7.02 -6.55 4.67
C ALA A 15 8.31 -7.06 4.02
N VAL A 16 8.21 -7.63 2.82
CA VAL A 16 9.38 -8.07 2.03
C VAL A 16 9.69 -7.12 0.87
N GLU A 17 9.10 -5.94 0.89
CA GLU A 17 9.29 -4.90 -0.13
C GLU A 17 8.91 -5.34 -1.55
N ASP A 18 7.97 -6.28 -1.67
CA ASP A 18 7.41 -6.70 -2.95
C ASP A 18 6.25 -5.79 -3.34
N TRP A 19 6.58 -4.59 -3.78
CA TRP A 19 5.60 -3.55 -4.14
C TRP A 19 4.78 -3.93 -5.36
N ASP A 20 5.36 -4.66 -6.30
CA ASP A 20 4.65 -5.13 -7.50
C ASP A 20 3.54 -6.11 -7.13
N ARG A 21 3.81 -7.02 -6.22
CA ARG A 21 2.80 -7.95 -5.73
C ARG A 21 1.70 -7.22 -4.96
N ALA A 22 2.06 -6.28 -4.11
CA ALA A 22 1.08 -5.46 -3.37
C ALA A 22 0.18 -4.69 -4.34
N ALA A 23 0.74 -4.07 -5.36
CA ALA A 23 -0.01 -3.35 -6.39
C ALA A 23 -0.94 -4.29 -7.17
N SER A 24 -0.47 -5.46 -7.55
CA SER A 24 -1.27 -6.46 -8.27
C SER A 24 -2.46 -6.95 -7.44
N LEU A 25 -2.24 -7.23 -6.16
CA LEU A 25 -3.32 -7.64 -5.24
C LEU A 25 -4.39 -6.55 -5.10
N LEU A 26 -3.97 -5.29 -5.00
CA LEU A 26 -4.89 -4.16 -4.87
C LEU A 26 -5.64 -3.89 -6.18
N GLN A 27 -4.98 -4.05 -7.32
CA GLN A 27 -5.63 -3.92 -8.63
C GLN A 27 -6.71 -4.99 -8.82
N ASP A 28 -6.41 -6.24 -8.52
CA ASP A 28 -7.36 -7.33 -8.61
C ASP A 28 -8.55 -7.09 -7.67
N HIS A 29 -8.29 -6.60 -6.46
CA HIS A 29 -9.33 -6.23 -5.52
C HIS A 29 -10.22 -5.11 -6.07
N GLY A 30 -9.62 -4.07 -6.66
CA GLY A 30 -10.35 -2.96 -7.27
C GLY A 30 -11.25 -3.42 -8.40
N GLU A 31 -10.79 -4.33 -9.23
CA GLU A 31 -11.59 -4.93 -10.31
C GLU A 31 -12.75 -5.75 -9.75
N ALA A 32 -12.51 -6.54 -8.70
CA ALA A 32 -13.55 -7.31 -8.04
C ALA A 32 -14.62 -6.42 -7.40
N VAL A 33 -14.22 -5.32 -6.79
CA VAL A 33 -15.15 -4.32 -6.22
C VAL A 33 -15.98 -3.67 -7.32
N ALA A 34 -15.37 -3.26 -8.42
CA ALA A 34 -16.08 -2.67 -9.54
C ALA A 34 -17.12 -3.63 -10.14
N ALA A 35 -16.75 -4.91 -10.29
CA ALA A 35 -17.66 -5.93 -10.79
C ALA A 35 -18.83 -6.17 -9.82
N ALA A 36 -18.57 -6.20 -8.52
CA ALA A 36 -19.62 -6.37 -7.51
C ALA A 36 -20.57 -5.17 -7.49
N LEU A 37 -20.04 -3.95 -7.60
CA LEU A 37 -20.87 -2.73 -7.62
C LEU A 37 -21.75 -2.64 -8.86
N ALA A 38 -21.32 -3.19 -9.99
CA ALA A 38 -22.09 -3.19 -11.22
C ALA A 38 -23.42 -3.97 -11.13
N THR A 39 -23.48 -4.95 -10.20
CA THR A 39 -24.64 -5.82 -10.03
C THR A 39 -25.23 -5.76 -8.63
N VAL A 40 -24.78 -4.83 -7.77
CA VAL A 40 -25.26 -4.75 -6.40
C VAL A 40 -26.68 -4.21 -6.34
N ASP A 41 -27.50 -4.82 -5.48
CA ASP A 41 -28.82 -4.33 -5.11
C ASP A 41 -28.73 -3.77 -3.68
N PHE A 42 -28.66 -2.44 -3.56
CA PHE A 42 -28.54 -1.75 -2.29
C PHE A 42 -29.80 -1.90 -1.39
N GLU A 43 -30.93 -2.29 -1.95
CA GLU A 43 -32.13 -2.60 -1.15
C GLU A 43 -31.96 -3.90 -0.39
N ARG A 44 -31.21 -4.87 -0.93
CA ARG A 44 -30.98 -6.18 -0.35
C ARG A 44 -29.64 -6.31 0.36
N THR A 45 -28.64 -5.55 -0.09
CA THR A 45 -27.28 -5.61 0.45
C THR A 45 -27.13 -4.58 1.58
N PRO A 46 -26.67 -4.99 2.79
CA PRO A 46 -26.44 -4.04 3.85
C PRO A 46 -25.41 -2.98 3.47
N ARG A 47 -25.80 -1.72 3.56
CA ARG A 47 -24.89 -0.59 3.29
C ARG A 47 -23.69 -0.62 4.22
N GLN A 48 -23.89 -1.04 5.47
CA GLN A 48 -22.86 -1.10 6.50
C GLN A 48 -21.67 -1.96 6.07
N ALA A 49 -21.92 -3.08 5.40
CA ALA A 49 -20.85 -3.97 4.93
C ALA A 49 -19.94 -3.27 3.91
N TRP A 50 -20.50 -2.43 3.03
CA TRP A 50 -19.72 -1.62 2.08
C TRP A 50 -18.95 -0.51 2.78
N VAL A 51 -19.54 0.12 3.79
CA VAL A 51 -18.86 1.15 4.59
C VAL A 51 -17.67 0.53 5.32
N GLU A 52 -17.83 -0.63 5.91
CA GLU A 52 -16.74 -1.35 6.57
C GLU A 52 -15.61 -1.71 5.60
N LEU A 53 -15.94 -2.14 4.39
CA LEU A 53 -14.93 -2.41 3.36
C LEU A 53 -14.18 -1.13 2.99
N LEU A 54 -14.88 -0.02 2.80
CA LEU A 54 -14.28 1.27 2.48
C LEU A 54 -13.34 1.74 3.59
N ASP A 55 -13.76 1.61 4.84
CA ASP A 55 -12.93 1.96 6.00
C ASP A 55 -11.65 1.11 6.05
N ALA A 56 -11.78 -0.21 5.80
CA ALA A 56 -10.63 -1.11 5.75
C ALA A 56 -9.68 -0.76 4.61
N GLN A 57 -10.20 -0.38 3.44
CA GLN A 57 -9.39 0.07 2.31
C GLN A 57 -8.63 1.35 2.64
N HIS A 58 -9.27 2.32 3.30
CA HIS A 58 -8.63 3.57 3.71
C HIS A 58 -7.52 3.32 4.74
N ALA A 59 -7.76 2.44 5.72
CA ALA A 59 -6.76 2.08 6.71
C ALA A 59 -5.53 1.41 6.06
N LEU A 60 -5.76 0.48 5.14
CA LEU A 60 -4.67 -0.19 4.42
C LEU A 60 -3.89 0.78 3.54
N THR A 61 -4.57 1.69 2.84
CA THR A 61 -3.94 2.73 2.03
C THR A 61 -3.02 3.61 2.89
N GLU A 62 -3.44 3.96 4.10
CA GLU A 62 -2.61 4.73 5.03
C GLU A 62 -1.39 3.94 5.50
N GLU A 63 -1.54 2.66 5.79
CA GLU A 63 -0.41 1.79 6.14
C GLU A 63 0.61 1.72 4.99
N ILE A 64 0.15 1.60 3.74
CA ILE A 64 1.01 1.57 2.56
C ILE A 64 1.76 2.89 2.41
N ARG A 65 1.06 4.01 2.59
CA ARG A 65 1.67 5.34 2.51
C ARG A 65 2.79 5.50 3.53
N LEU A 66 2.55 5.09 4.77
CA LEU A 66 3.56 5.15 5.83
C LEU A 66 4.76 4.25 5.54
N ALA A 67 4.53 3.06 5.03
CA ALA A 67 5.60 2.14 4.66
C ALA A 67 6.45 2.70 3.51
N ARG A 68 5.82 3.31 2.50
CA ARG A 68 6.54 4.00 1.41
C ARG A 68 7.39 5.16 1.93
N ASP A 69 6.83 5.97 2.83
CA ASP A 69 7.53 7.10 3.41
C ASP A 69 8.77 6.65 4.18
N GLU A 70 8.70 5.53 4.89
CA GLU A 70 9.86 4.96 5.59
C GLU A 70 10.96 4.55 4.61
N VAL A 71 10.60 3.88 3.52
CA VAL A 71 11.56 3.48 2.47
C VAL A 71 12.21 4.71 1.85
N MET A 72 11.42 5.73 1.53
CA MET A 72 11.94 6.97 0.95
C MET A 72 12.90 7.70 1.89
N ARG A 73 12.59 7.73 3.19
CA ARG A 73 13.49 8.30 4.19
C ARG A 73 14.80 7.53 4.30
N ALA A 74 14.73 6.20 4.25
CA ALA A 74 15.92 5.36 4.27
C ALA A 74 16.81 5.60 3.04
N ILE A 75 16.21 5.73 1.85
CA ILE A 75 16.93 6.05 0.62
C ILE A 75 17.57 7.44 0.71
N ASP A 76 16.84 8.45 1.19
CA ASP A 76 17.34 9.80 1.35
C ASP A 76 18.52 9.85 2.32
N LYS A 77 18.41 9.14 3.44
CA LYS A 77 19.48 9.05 4.43
C LYS A 77 20.74 8.40 3.83
N LEU A 78 20.55 7.33 3.07
CA LEU A 78 21.67 6.66 2.40
C LEU A 78 22.37 7.59 1.43
N GLY A 79 21.62 8.36 0.66
CA GLY A 79 22.17 9.37 -0.25
C GLY A 79 22.95 10.47 0.49
N GLN A 80 22.46 10.92 1.64
CA GLN A 80 23.15 11.90 2.49
C GLN A 80 24.45 11.32 3.06
N ASP A 81 24.42 10.09 3.55
CA ASP A 81 25.59 9.40 4.10
C ASP A 81 26.66 9.22 3.02
N GLN A 82 26.28 8.87 1.79
CA GLN A 82 27.21 8.77 0.66
C GLN A 82 27.84 10.11 0.30
N ARG A 83 27.05 11.18 0.29
CA ARG A 83 27.57 12.54 0.04
C ARG A 83 28.53 12.99 1.14
N GLY A 84 28.21 12.69 2.40
CA GLY A 84 29.10 12.95 3.52
C GLY A 84 30.41 12.20 3.42
N ALA A 85 30.39 10.93 3.05
CA ALA A 85 31.58 10.11 2.87
C ALA A 85 32.47 10.65 1.72
N ARG A 86 31.85 11.11 0.62
CA ARG A 86 32.59 11.73 -0.50
C ARG A 86 33.24 13.06 -0.10
N ALA A 87 32.53 13.87 0.67
CA ALA A 87 33.07 15.13 1.18
C ALA A 87 34.28 14.88 2.10
N TRP A 88 34.24 13.88 2.96
CA TRP A 88 35.37 13.45 3.78
C TRP A 88 36.55 13.01 2.94
N ALA A 89 36.32 12.15 1.95
CA ALA A 89 37.36 11.65 1.07
C ALA A 89 38.08 12.81 0.33
N GLN A 90 37.31 13.80 -0.15
CA GLN A 90 37.85 14.98 -0.81
C GLN A 90 38.65 15.88 0.13
N ALA A 91 38.19 16.03 1.38
CA ALA A 91 38.87 16.84 2.39
C ALA A 91 40.22 16.23 2.83
N LEU A 92 40.35 14.91 2.75
CA LEU A 92 41.57 14.19 3.11
C LEU A 92 42.57 14.02 1.97
N ALA A 93 42.14 14.31 0.78
CA ALA A 93 43.01 14.15 -0.43
C ALA A 93 44.07 15.31 -0.56
#